data_4847ed56fdddb06452db5dc3527a2c40
#
_entry.id   4847ed56fdddb06452db5dc3527a2c40
#
_cell.length_a   1.000
_cell.length_b   1.000
_cell.length_c   1.000
_cell.angle_alpha   90.00
_cell.angle_beta   90.00
_cell.angle_gamma   90.00
#
_symmetry.space_group_name_H-M   'P 1'
#
loop_
_entity.id
_entity.type
_entity.pdbx_description
1 polymer ?
#
loop_
_entity_poly.entity_id
_entity_poly.type
_entity_poly.pdbx_seq_one_letter_code
_entity_poly.pdbx_strand_id
1 'polypeptide(L)'
;MGSGKIVAIVGAIIGILSVTLGLVLPEWMGWWRYLVSGAGATSGYVVNGFGMLTNVGIAPPPPPEMALFFMVLIGGIMVLAGSAILIIGAIKESKVVGLIGGIVLLLGPMLLVLDLLIGIGDYSMMIPPGTTAFWGSYELGPGVFLNWGIGIGAFMAIGAGAVGIIGGATI
;
A
#
# COMPACT_ATOMS: atom_id res chain seq x y z
N MET A 1 -18.29 -22.41 12.10
CA MET A 1 -16.99 -21.91 11.60
C MET A 1 -16.23 -21.38 12.80
N GLY A 2 -15.00 -21.83 13.06
CA GLY A 2 -14.21 -21.32 14.20
C GLY A 2 -13.87 -19.83 14.02
N SER A 3 -13.76 -19.10 15.13
CA SER A 3 -13.45 -17.64 15.11
C SER A 3 -12.16 -17.34 14.35
N GLY A 4 -11.13 -18.16 14.48
CA GLY A 4 -9.84 -18.00 13.79
C GLY A 4 -9.97 -18.01 12.27
N LYS A 5 -10.82 -18.88 11.71
CA LYS A 5 -11.08 -18.91 10.26
C LYS A 5 -11.72 -17.63 9.76
N ILE A 6 -12.69 -17.09 10.51
CA ILE A 6 -13.35 -15.83 10.14
C ILE A 6 -12.32 -14.70 10.14
N VAL A 7 -11.50 -14.61 11.19
CA VAL A 7 -10.44 -13.59 11.30
C VAL A 7 -9.44 -13.71 10.15
N ALA A 8 -9.00 -14.93 9.80
CA ALA A 8 -8.11 -15.17 8.68
C ALA A 8 -8.71 -14.69 7.34
N ILE A 9 -9.96 -15.05 7.08
CA ILE A 9 -10.67 -14.63 5.85
C ILE A 9 -10.83 -13.11 5.79
N VAL A 10 -11.19 -12.47 6.91
CA VAL A 10 -11.29 -10.99 7.00
C VAL A 10 -9.95 -10.34 6.69
N GLY A 11 -8.85 -10.84 7.28
CA GLY A 11 -7.50 -10.36 6.96
C GLY A 11 -7.17 -10.47 5.48
N ALA A 12 -7.48 -11.62 4.87
CA ALA A 12 -7.25 -11.84 3.44
C ALA A 12 -8.07 -10.89 2.55
N ILE A 13 -9.34 -10.66 2.87
CA ILE A 13 -10.21 -9.73 2.13
C ILE A 13 -9.66 -8.30 2.23
N ILE A 14 -9.29 -7.83 3.42
CA ILE A 14 -8.70 -6.50 3.60
C ILE A 14 -7.40 -6.38 2.80
N GLY A 15 -6.55 -7.43 2.78
CA GLY A 15 -5.33 -7.47 1.98
C GLY A 15 -5.61 -7.30 0.49
N ILE A 16 -6.55 -8.06 -0.06
CA ILE A 16 -6.96 -7.93 -1.47
C ILE A 16 -7.46 -6.53 -1.77
N LEU A 17 -8.35 -5.98 -0.93
CA LEU A 17 -8.90 -4.64 -1.09
C LEU A 17 -7.82 -3.56 -1.03
N SER A 18 -6.82 -3.71 -0.17
CA SER A 18 -5.71 -2.74 -0.04
C SER A 18 -4.89 -2.57 -1.33
N VAL A 19 -4.82 -3.61 -2.16
CA VAL A 19 -4.12 -3.59 -3.45
C VAL A 19 -5.05 -3.14 -4.58
N THR A 20 -6.28 -3.70 -4.63
CA THR A 20 -7.18 -3.54 -5.78
C THR A 20 -7.94 -2.22 -5.76
N LEU A 21 -8.34 -1.71 -4.60
CA LEU A 21 -9.07 -0.45 -4.50
C LEU A 21 -8.24 0.76 -4.95
N GLY A 22 -6.92 0.69 -4.86
CA GLY A 22 -6.04 1.72 -5.40
C GLY A 22 -6.13 1.93 -6.91
N LEU A 23 -6.68 0.96 -7.66
CA LEU A 23 -6.97 1.11 -9.10
C LEU A 23 -8.22 1.95 -9.36
N VAL A 24 -9.21 1.90 -8.47
CA VAL A 24 -10.52 2.54 -8.66
C VAL A 24 -10.60 3.85 -7.90
N LEU A 25 -9.96 3.92 -6.74
CA LEU A 25 -9.95 5.05 -5.81
C LEU A 25 -8.51 5.47 -5.48
N PRO A 26 -7.70 5.88 -6.46
CA PRO A 26 -6.27 6.12 -6.25
C PRO A 26 -6.00 7.19 -5.20
N GLU A 27 -6.78 8.27 -5.17
CA GLU A 27 -6.60 9.37 -4.21
C GLU A 27 -6.68 8.92 -2.74
N TRP A 28 -7.53 7.93 -2.45
CA TRP A 28 -7.82 7.45 -1.10
C TRP A 28 -7.03 6.19 -0.75
N MET A 29 -6.92 5.26 -1.70
CA MET A 29 -6.44 3.90 -1.48
C MET A 29 -5.05 3.64 -2.05
N GLY A 30 -4.31 4.69 -2.44
CA GLY A 30 -2.91 4.56 -2.85
C GLY A 30 -2.03 4.04 -1.72
N TRP A 31 -0.91 3.44 -2.08
CA TRP A 31 0.10 2.99 -1.14
C TRP A 31 1.09 4.11 -0.79
N TRP A 32 1.36 4.99 -1.75
CA TRP A 32 2.11 6.22 -1.53
C TRP A 32 1.51 7.34 -2.39
N ARG A 33 1.63 8.59 -1.94
CA ARG A 33 1.02 9.75 -2.63
C ARG A 33 1.91 10.97 -2.58
N TYR A 34 1.78 11.79 -3.62
CA TYR A 34 2.40 13.09 -3.78
C TYR A 34 1.37 14.05 -4.38
N LEU A 35 0.78 14.87 -3.56
CA LEU A 35 -0.38 15.67 -3.92
C LEU A 35 -0.15 17.14 -3.61
N VAL A 36 -0.44 18.00 -4.57
CA VAL A 36 -0.54 19.45 -4.39
C VAL A 36 -2.00 19.80 -4.16
N SER A 37 -2.29 20.45 -3.05
CA SER A 37 -3.63 20.92 -2.69
C SER A 37 -3.67 22.41 -2.50
N GLY A 38 -4.68 23.08 -3.07
CA GLY A 38 -4.89 24.52 -2.93
C GLY A 38 -6.13 24.99 -3.69
N ALA A 39 -6.72 26.10 -3.28
CA ALA A 39 -7.90 26.70 -3.91
C ALA A 39 -9.08 25.71 -4.15
N GLY A 40 -9.24 24.70 -3.29
CA GLY A 40 -10.31 23.71 -3.41
C GLY A 40 -10.05 22.58 -4.42
N ALA A 41 -8.86 22.51 -5.00
CA ALA A 41 -8.44 21.47 -5.92
C ALA A 41 -7.26 20.65 -5.37
N THR A 42 -7.19 19.39 -5.75
CA THR A 42 -6.05 18.50 -5.48
C THR A 42 -5.55 17.95 -6.79
N SER A 43 -4.23 17.94 -6.98
CA SER A 43 -3.57 17.43 -8.19
C SER A 43 -2.25 16.79 -7.82
N GLY A 44 -1.85 15.72 -8.51
CA GLY A 44 -0.57 15.07 -8.26
C GLY A 44 -0.54 13.62 -8.69
N TYR A 45 0.20 12.81 -7.94
CA TYR A 45 0.45 11.41 -8.27
C TYR A 45 0.22 10.51 -7.07
N VAL A 46 -0.23 9.30 -7.37
CA VAL A 46 -0.43 8.23 -6.38
C VAL A 46 0.15 6.93 -6.92
N VAL A 47 0.94 6.27 -6.11
CA VAL A 47 1.41 4.89 -6.38
C VAL A 47 0.39 3.93 -5.80
N ASN A 48 -0.22 3.11 -6.65
CA ASN A 48 -1.17 2.09 -6.20
C ASN A 48 -0.45 0.82 -5.71
N GLY A 49 -1.19 -0.17 -5.19
CA GLY A 49 -0.63 -1.42 -4.69
C GLY A 49 0.01 -2.32 -5.76
N PHE A 50 -0.10 -1.98 -7.04
CA PHE A 50 0.62 -2.63 -8.15
C PHE A 50 1.87 -1.85 -8.57
N GLY A 51 2.30 -0.87 -7.78
CA GLY A 51 3.48 -0.05 -8.09
C GLY A 51 3.29 0.91 -9.27
N MET A 52 2.07 1.07 -9.77
CA MET A 52 1.80 1.97 -10.89
C MET A 52 1.57 3.38 -10.38
N LEU A 53 2.23 4.35 -11.00
CA LEU A 53 2.00 5.76 -10.75
C LEU A 53 0.78 6.24 -11.54
N THR A 54 -0.20 6.78 -10.83
CA THR A 54 -1.47 7.27 -11.41
C THR A 54 -1.61 8.75 -11.11
N ASN A 55 -2.03 9.54 -12.11
CA ASN A 55 -2.33 10.96 -11.87
C ASN A 55 -3.70 11.15 -11.24
N VAL A 56 -3.73 12.20 -10.41
CA VAL A 56 -4.92 12.69 -9.73
C VAL A 56 -5.15 14.14 -10.16
N GLY A 57 -6.39 14.50 -10.43
CA GLY A 57 -6.75 15.86 -10.85
C GLY A 57 -6.19 16.20 -12.24
N ILE A 58 -5.65 17.42 -12.36
CA ILE A 58 -5.11 17.97 -13.62
C ILE A 58 -3.60 17.72 -13.80
N ALA A 59 -2.99 16.86 -12.99
CA ALA A 59 -1.57 16.56 -13.14
C ALA A 59 -1.27 16.00 -14.54
N PRO A 60 -0.13 16.38 -15.16
CA PRO A 60 0.28 15.77 -16.41
C PRO A 60 0.55 14.27 -16.22
N PRO A 61 0.48 13.46 -17.29
CA PRO A 61 0.85 12.06 -17.18
C PRO A 61 2.28 11.91 -16.63
N PRO A 62 2.54 10.91 -15.76
CA PRO A 62 3.88 10.70 -15.22
C PRO A 62 4.88 10.37 -16.35
N PRO A 63 6.15 10.76 -16.18
CA PRO A 63 7.21 10.37 -17.11
C PRO A 63 7.28 8.83 -17.21
N PRO A 64 7.52 8.28 -18.41
CA PRO A 64 7.57 6.82 -18.60
C PRO A 64 8.55 6.09 -17.67
N GLU A 65 9.68 6.71 -17.35
CA GLU A 65 10.70 6.18 -16.45
C GLU A 65 10.22 6.06 -14.99
N MET A 66 9.21 6.82 -14.59
CA MET A 66 8.60 6.79 -13.24
C MET A 66 7.30 5.99 -13.19
N ALA A 67 6.93 5.32 -14.28
CA ALA A 67 5.61 4.67 -14.37
C ALA A 67 5.45 3.46 -13.46
N LEU A 68 6.53 2.85 -12.95
CA LEU A 68 6.48 1.62 -12.17
C LEU A 68 7.46 1.62 -10.99
N PHE A 69 6.92 1.48 -9.79
CA PHE A 69 7.69 1.30 -8.55
C PHE A 69 7.83 -0.19 -8.24
N PHE A 70 8.98 -0.75 -8.55
CA PHE A 70 9.22 -2.20 -8.56
C PHE A 70 9.02 -2.85 -7.18
N MET A 71 9.49 -2.21 -6.10
CA MET A 71 9.35 -2.74 -4.74
C MET A 71 7.88 -2.77 -4.30
N VAL A 72 7.09 -1.77 -4.72
CA VAL A 72 5.64 -1.73 -4.44
C VAL A 72 4.92 -2.80 -5.25
N LEU A 73 5.31 -3.02 -6.52
CA LEU A 73 4.75 -4.11 -7.34
C LEU A 73 4.97 -5.47 -6.67
N ILE A 74 6.21 -5.78 -6.28
CA ILE A 74 6.53 -7.04 -5.58
C ILE A 74 5.73 -7.14 -4.28
N GLY A 75 5.66 -6.05 -3.52
CA GLY A 75 4.88 -5.97 -2.28
C GLY A 75 3.40 -6.26 -2.50
N GLY A 76 2.79 -5.69 -3.53
CA GLY A 76 1.39 -5.94 -3.89
C GLY A 76 1.14 -7.39 -4.30
N ILE A 77 2.03 -7.99 -5.09
CA ILE A 77 1.98 -9.42 -5.44
C ILE A 77 2.06 -10.28 -4.18
N MET A 78 2.95 -9.94 -3.23
CA MET A 78 3.06 -10.66 -1.97
C MET A 78 1.78 -10.55 -1.12
N VAL A 79 1.14 -9.37 -1.08
CA VAL A 79 -0.15 -9.20 -0.38
C VAL A 79 -1.22 -10.10 -1.00
N LEU A 80 -1.33 -10.15 -2.31
CA LEU A 80 -2.31 -11.02 -3.00
C LEU A 80 -2.01 -12.51 -2.79
N ALA A 81 -0.75 -12.91 -2.92
CA ALA A 81 -0.33 -14.29 -2.68
C ALA A 81 -0.55 -14.71 -1.22
N GLY A 82 -0.16 -13.86 -0.26
CA GLY A 82 -0.39 -14.08 1.16
C GLY A 82 -1.87 -14.21 1.51
N SER A 83 -2.72 -13.36 0.91
CA SER A 83 -4.18 -13.44 1.05
C SER A 83 -4.74 -14.77 0.54
N ALA A 84 -4.28 -15.22 -0.64
CA ALA A 84 -4.70 -16.51 -1.20
C ALA A 84 -4.27 -17.68 -0.30
N ILE A 85 -3.02 -17.69 0.18
CA ILE A 85 -2.48 -18.72 1.09
C ILE A 85 -3.28 -18.71 2.41
N LEU A 86 -3.62 -17.54 2.94
CA LEU A 86 -4.39 -17.38 4.17
C LEU A 86 -5.80 -17.96 4.03
N ILE A 87 -6.48 -17.72 2.90
CA ILE A 87 -7.78 -18.33 2.58
C ILE A 87 -7.67 -19.85 2.51
N ILE A 88 -6.64 -20.39 1.81
CA ILE A 88 -6.40 -21.82 1.72
C ILE A 88 -6.18 -22.42 3.12
N GLY A 89 -5.40 -21.75 3.97
CA GLY A 89 -5.18 -22.16 5.36
C GLY A 89 -6.49 -22.24 6.15
N ALA A 90 -7.35 -21.23 6.00
CA ALA A 90 -8.66 -21.18 6.65
C ALA A 90 -9.59 -22.31 6.17
N ILE A 91 -9.61 -22.59 4.86
CA ILE A 91 -10.44 -23.67 4.27
C ILE A 91 -9.94 -25.06 4.72
N LYS A 92 -8.61 -25.27 4.68
CA LYS A 92 -7.98 -26.55 5.06
C LYS A 92 -7.80 -26.74 6.57
N GLU A 93 -8.21 -25.79 7.38
CA GLU A 93 -8.02 -25.79 8.84
C GLU A 93 -6.55 -25.96 9.26
N SER A 94 -5.63 -25.45 8.46
CA SER A 94 -4.20 -25.59 8.69
C SER A 94 -3.61 -24.31 9.26
N LYS A 95 -3.27 -24.34 10.56
CA LYS A 95 -2.57 -23.23 11.25
C LYS A 95 -1.28 -22.83 10.57
N VAL A 96 -0.48 -23.81 10.14
CA VAL A 96 0.81 -23.56 9.51
C VAL A 96 0.63 -22.78 8.21
N VAL A 97 -0.30 -23.23 7.35
CA VAL A 97 -0.59 -22.56 6.07
C VAL A 97 -1.18 -21.18 6.32
N GLY A 98 -2.11 -21.05 7.26
CA GLY A 98 -2.70 -19.77 7.64
C GLY A 98 -1.65 -18.78 8.16
N LEU A 99 -0.76 -19.22 9.05
CA LEU A 99 0.30 -18.38 9.60
C LEU A 99 1.28 -17.91 8.50
N ILE A 100 1.70 -18.81 7.61
CA ILE A 100 2.56 -18.47 6.47
C ILE A 100 1.87 -17.41 5.60
N GLY A 101 0.58 -17.59 5.29
CA GLY A 101 -0.21 -16.63 4.52
C GLY A 101 -0.22 -15.23 5.15
N GLY A 102 -0.47 -15.16 6.46
CA GLY A 102 -0.47 -13.90 7.21
C GLY A 102 0.91 -13.21 7.21
N ILE A 103 2.00 -13.99 7.38
CA ILE A 103 3.38 -13.45 7.34
C ILE A 103 3.69 -12.91 5.93
N VAL A 104 3.42 -13.66 4.88
CA VAL A 104 3.67 -13.23 3.49
C VAL A 104 2.86 -11.97 3.18
N LEU A 105 1.62 -11.90 3.63
CA LEU A 105 0.77 -10.72 3.48
C LEU A 105 1.36 -9.48 4.17
N LEU A 106 1.91 -9.63 5.38
CA LEU A 106 2.56 -8.54 6.11
C LEU A 106 3.87 -8.09 5.46
N LEU A 107 4.66 -9.01 4.93
CA LEU A 107 5.93 -8.70 4.28
C LEU A 107 5.74 -7.81 3.03
N GLY A 108 4.60 -7.92 2.34
CA GLY A 108 4.31 -7.12 1.17
C GLY A 108 4.43 -5.61 1.41
N PRO A 109 3.63 -5.00 2.30
CA PRO A 109 3.75 -3.56 2.58
C PRO A 109 5.07 -3.19 3.28
N MET A 110 5.75 -4.13 3.94
CA MET A 110 7.07 -3.87 4.51
C MET A 110 8.13 -3.59 3.43
N LEU A 111 7.97 -4.11 2.22
CA LEU A 111 8.83 -3.75 1.08
C LEU A 111 8.71 -2.27 0.71
N LEU A 112 7.50 -1.68 0.74
CA LEU A 112 7.35 -0.24 0.57
C LEU A 112 8.08 0.53 1.69
N VAL A 113 7.90 0.11 2.95
CA VAL A 113 8.58 0.75 4.08
C VAL A 113 10.10 0.68 3.92
N LEU A 114 10.62 -0.47 3.50
CA LEU A 114 12.04 -0.67 3.24
C LEU A 114 12.52 0.21 2.08
N ASP A 115 11.77 0.29 0.99
CA ASP A 115 12.07 1.12 -0.17
C ASP A 115 12.15 2.61 0.21
N LEU A 116 11.21 3.11 1.02
CA LEU A 116 11.23 4.47 1.54
C LEU A 116 12.41 4.74 2.50
N LEU A 117 12.88 3.71 3.24
CA LEU A 117 14.02 3.82 4.16
C LEU A 117 15.36 3.86 3.43
N ILE A 118 15.52 3.00 2.43
CA ILE A 118 16.79 2.83 1.71
C ILE A 118 16.91 3.85 0.56
N GLY A 119 15.76 4.42 0.12
CA GLY A 119 15.73 5.40 -0.98
C GLY A 119 16.07 4.78 -2.35
N ILE A 120 15.74 3.50 -2.57
CA ILE A 120 15.94 2.83 -3.86
C ILE A 120 14.95 3.37 -4.90
N GLY A 121 13.73 3.69 -4.46
CA GLY A 121 12.71 4.25 -5.35
C GLY A 121 12.96 5.72 -5.68
N ASP A 122 12.36 6.18 -6.78
CA ASP A 122 12.49 7.56 -7.27
C ASP A 122 11.73 8.60 -6.43
N TYR A 123 11.30 8.24 -5.21
CA TYR A 123 10.59 9.13 -4.29
C TYR A 123 11.38 10.39 -3.96
N SER A 124 12.71 10.27 -3.86
CA SER A 124 13.62 11.39 -3.55
C SER A 124 13.61 12.48 -4.62
N MET A 125 13.25 12.15 -5.87
CA MET A 125 13.12 13.12 -6.96
C MET A 125 11.81 13.92 -6.87
N MET A 126 10.83 13.39 -6.15
CA MET A 126 9.50 13.99 -6.05
C MET A 126 9.33 14.87 -4.81
N ILE A 127 10.15 14.69 -3.78
CA ILE A 127 10.02 15.39 -2.49
C ILE A 127 11.13 16.44 -2.32
N PRO A 128 10.91 17.49 -1.49
CA PRO A 128 11.93 18.48 -1.21
C PRO A 128 13.20 17.87 -0.60
N PRO A 129 14.41 18.33 -1.01
CA PRO A 129 15.67 17.82 -0.48
C PRO A 129 15.73 17.92 1.05
N GLY A 130 16.29 16.87 1.68
CA GLY A 130 16.46 16.81 3.13
C GLY A 130 15.20 16.41 3.90
N THR A 131 14.11 16.04 3.21
CA THR A 131 12.88 15.53 3.81
C THR A 131 12.81 14.01 3.74
N THR A 132 11.93 13.40 4.55
CA THR A 132 11.68 11.96 4.52
C THR A 132 10.57 11.62 3.53
N ALA A 133 10.69 10.48 2.84
CA ALA A 133 9.65 9.99 1.93
C ALA A 133 8.43 9.38 2.65
N PHE A 134 8.49 9.19 3.98
CA PHE A 134 7.39 8.60 4.75
C PHE A 134 6.15 9.46 4.77
N TRP A 135 6.32 10.75 5.05
CA TRP A 135 5.28 11.78 4.99
C TRP A 135 5.89 13.17 5.19
N GLY A 136 5.22 14.14 4.66
CA GLY A 136 5.57 15.53 4.84
C GLY A 136 4.57 16.46 4.18
N SER A 137 4.72 17.73 4.50
CA SER A 137 3.99 18.83 3.88
C SER A 137 4.94 20.00 3.68
N TYR A 138 4.80 20.67 2.55
CA TYR A 138 5.59 21.86 2.20
C TYR A 138 4.68 22.90 1.56
N GLU A 139 4.73 24.13 2.04
CA GLU A 139 3.97 25.23 1.48
C GLU A 139 4.68 25.79 0.25
N LEU A 140 4.05 25.66 -0.92
CA LEU A 140 4.54 26.17 -2.20
C LEU A 140 4.22 27.66 -2.40
N GLY A 141 3.22 28.16 -1.69
CA GLY A 141 2.75 29.55 -1.72
C GLY A 141 1.48 29.69 -0.88
N PRO A 142 0.95 30.92 -0.70
CA PRO A 142 -0.18 31.15 0.19
C PRO A 142 -1.38 30.23 -0.10
N GLY A 143 -1.66 29.31 0.84
CA GLY A 143 -2.78 28.36 0.74
C GLY A 143 -2.58 27.22 -0.26
N VAL A 144 -1.35 27.01 -0.78
CA VAL A 144 -0.99 25.90 -1.67
C VAL A 144 0.02 25.00 -0.98
N PHE A 145 -0.35 23.75 -0.73
CA PHE A 145 0.47 22.78 -0.01
C PHE A 145 0.80 21.59 -0.89
N LEU A 146 2.06 21.18 -0.87
CA LEU A 146 2.54 19.91 -1.34
C LEU A 146 2.51 18.94 -0.17
N ASN A 147 1.81 17.82 -0.32
CA ASN A 147 1.70 16.76 0.69
C ASN A 147 2.15 15.45 0.07
N TRP A 148 2.95 14.69 0.80
CA TRP A 148 3.37 13.37 0.36
C TRP A 148 3.39 12.38 1.53
N GLY A 149 3.37 11.09 1.22
CA GLY A 149 3.56 10.05 2.22
C GLY A 149 2.81 8.76 1.95
N ILE A 150 2.95 7.84 2.90
CA ILE A 150 2.29 6.54 2.88
C ILE A 150 0.77 6.74 2.87
N GLY A 151 0.11 6.07 1.95
CA GLY A 151 -1.34 6.15 1.78
C GLY A 151 -2.11 5.08 2.56
N ILE A 152 -3.43 5.24 2.59
CA ILE A 152 -4.34 4.36 3.34
C ILE A 152 -4.22 2.90 2.89
N GLY A 153 -4.02 2.64 1.60
CA GLY A 153 -3.87 1.28 1.08
C GLY A 153 -2.72 0.50 1.73
N ALA A 154 -1.56 1.15 1.95
CA ALA A 154 -0.43 0.50 2.62
C ALA A 154 -0.73 0.21 4.09
N PHE A 155 -1.36 1.14 4.82
CA PHE A 155 -1.79 0.90 6.20
C PHE A 155 -2.83 -0.22 6.29
N MET A 156 -3.77 -0.30 5.35
CA MET A 156 -4.71 -1.42 5.27
C MET A 156 -3.99 -2.75 5.04
N ALA A 157 -2.98 -2.79 4.18
CA ALA A 157 -2.19 -3.99 3.94
C ALA A 157 -1.43 -4.44 5.19
N ILE A 158 -0.83 -3.50 5.94
CA ILE A 158 -0.17 -3.80 7.24
C ILE A 158 -1.18 -4.37 8.24
N GLY A 159 -2.33 -3.70 8.40
CA GLY A 159 -3.41 -4.17 9.29
C GLY A 159 -3.93 -5.55 8.88
N ALA A 160 -4.12 -5.79 7.58
CA ALA A 160 -4.52 -7.08 7.03
C ALA A 160 -3.53 -8.19 7.38
N GLY A 161 -2.22 -7.90 7.28
CA GLY A 161 -1.17 -8.84 7.65
C GLY A 161 -1.20 -9.20 9.13
N ALA A 162 -1.34 -8.20 10.01
CA ALA A 162 -1.46 -8.44 11.45
C ALA A 162 -2.70 -9.29 11.79
N VAL A 163 -3.87 -8.94 11.24
CA VAL A 163 -5.11 -9.71 11.38
C VAL A 163 -4.96 -11.12 10.80
N GLY A 164 -4.28 -11.24 9.65
CA GLY A 164 -3.99 -12.51 8.99
C GLY A 164 -3.13 -13.45 9.85
N ILE A 165 -2.09 -12.92 10.50
CA ILE A 165 -1.23 -13.69 11.43
C ILE A 165 -2.06 -14.18 12.62
N ILE A 166 -2.85 -13.32 13.25
CA ILE A 166 -3.71 -13.68 14.39
C ILE A 166 -4.71 -14.76 13.96
N GLY A 167 -5.39 -14.55 12.82
CA GLY A 167 -6.35 -15.52 12.28
C GLY A 167 -5.67 -16.84 11.95
N GLY A 168 -4.55 -16.84 11.26
CA GLY A 168 -3.78 -18.03 10.92
C GLY A 168 -3.31 -18.82 12.12
N ALA A 169 -2.87 -18.15 13.19
CA ALA A 169 -2.43 -18.78 14.43
C ALA A 169 -3.60 -19.44 15.23
N THR A 170 -4.82 -18.99 14.99
CA THR A 170 -6.02 -19.39 15.76
C THR A 170 -6.99 -20.29 14.98
N ILE A 171 -6.66 -20.70 13.75
CA ILE A 171 -7.42 -21.65 12.91
C ILE A 171 -7.57 -23.03 13.57
#